data_8ecdf3666c1f86f325e0306f3c23e6cc
#
_entry.id   8ecdf3666c1f86f325e0306f3c23e6cc
#
_cell.length_a   1.000
_cell.length_b   1.000
_cell.length_c   1.000
_cell.angle_alpha   90.00
_cell.angle_beta   90.00
_cell.angle_gamma   90.00
#
_symmetry.space_group_name_H-M   'P 1'
#
loop_
_entity.id
_entity.type
_entity.pdbx_description
1 polymer ?
#
loop_
_entity_poly.entity_id
_entity_poly.type
_entity_poly.pdbx_seq_one_letter_code
_entity_poly.pdbx_strand_id
1 'polypeptide(L)'
;MKHTYSFSISLLLSFIYLFHASAQPYVIKRLGVEDGMSSNYVVSVTQDKKGYLWIATESGLNRFDGRQFNIYTKNNSGLSGNELNVVLADPYENKVWIGTQRDGLCYFDYETETISRIPATGNYMLSNDITDLSVAADSGLWITHYHFGVDYYDRKTKLFTPYSSKNVKGLEGNNWVSKEDGNGNLYIGPYSQRSCIP
;
A
#
# COMPACT_ATOMS: atom_id res chain seq x y z
N MET A 1 43.32 -12.66 -47.58
CA MET A 1 42.75 -11.61 -46.71
C MET A 1 41.29 -11.25 -46.97
N LYS A 2 40.64 -11.61 -48.07
CA LYS A 2 39.23 -11.28 -48.32
C LYS A 2 38.18 -12.15 -47.57
N HIS A 3 38.53 -13.33 -47.11
CA HIS A 3 37.60 -14.25 -46.41
C HIS A 3 37.44 -13.99 -44.91
N THR A 4 38.37 -13.34 -44.25
CA THR A 4 38.32 -13.02 -42.80
C THR A 4 37.34 -11.90 -42.49
N TYR A 5 37.18 -10.91 -43.35
CA TYR A 5 36.21 -9.82 -43.15
C TYR A 5 34.74 -10.26 -43.36
N SER A 6 34.51 -11.22 -44.26
CA SER A 6 33.15 -11.74 -44.48
C SER A 6 32.60 -12.50 -43.25
N PHE A 7 33.45 -13.27 -42.55
CA PHE A 7 33.07 -14.02 -41.34
C PHE A 7 32.76 -13.09 -40.15
N SER A 8 33.61 -12.03 -40.01
CA SER A 8 33.40 -11.03 -38.93
C SER A 8 32.13 -10.21 -39.12
N ILE A 9 31.78 -9.85 -40.34
CA ILE A 9 30.55 -9.09 -40.65
C ILE A 9 29.30 -9.98 -40.43
N SER A 10 29.36 -11.25 -40.81
CA SER A 10 28.26 -12.20 -40.59
C SER A 10 28.02 -12.45 -39.09
N LEU A 11 29.08 -12.54 -38.28
CA LEU A 11 28.98 -12.68 -36.84
C LEU A 11 28.39 -11.41 -36.16
N LEU A 12 28.77 -10.24 -36.63
CA LEU A 12 28.24 -8.95 -36.14
C LEU A 12 26.76 -8.78 -36.48
N LEU A 13 26.33 -9.17 -37.66
CA LEU A 13 24.93 -9.14 -38.09
C LEU A 13 24.08 -10.16 -37.30
N SER A 14 24.61 -11.34 -36.96
CA SER A 14 23.90 -12.30 -36.12
C SER A 14 23.71 -11.80 -34.68
N PHE A 15 24.64 -11.02 -34.15
CA PHE A 15 24.53 -10.40 -32.82
C PHE A 15 23.46 -9.30 -32.78
N ILE A 16 23.26 -8.56 -33.87
CA ILE A 16 22.20 -7.51 -33.96
C ILE A 16 20.80 -8.12 -33.95
N TYR A 17 20.62 -9.33 -34.51
CA TYR A 17 19.32 -10.03 -34.48
C TYR A 17 18.91 -10.55 -33.09
N LEU A 18 19.85 -10.70 -32.14
CA LEU A 18 19.57 -11.16 -30.79
C LEU A 18 18.99 -10.08 -29.88
N PHE A 19 19.06 -8.81 -30.27
CA PHE A 19 18.54 -7.67 -29.50
C PHE A 19 17.19 -7.12 -29.99
N HIS A 20 16.36 -7.95 -30.62
CA HIS A 20 14.96 -7.57 -30.81
C HIS A 20 14.22 -7.70 -29.48
N ALA A 21 14.32 -6.66 -28.64
CA ALA A 21 13.44 -6.49 -27.49
C ALA A 21 12.02 -6.30 -28.04
N SER A 22 11.25 -7.39 -28.08
CA SER A 22 9.82 -7.29 -28.37
C SER A 22 9.16 -6.61 -27.19
N ALA A 23 8.86 -5.34 -27.30
CA ALA A 23 8.01 -4.65 -26.33
C ALA A 23 6.63 -5.31 -26.39
N GLN A 24 6.23 -5.98 -25.30
CA GLN A 24 4.88 -6.51 -25.20
C GLN A 24 3.89 -5.34 -25.21
N PRO A 25 2.86 -5.37 -26.05
CA PRO A 25 1.84 -4.32 -26.02
C PRO A 25 1.13 -4.37 -24.66
N TYR A 26 1.07 -3.22 -23.99
CA TYR A 26 0.25 -3.09 -22.79
C TYR A 26 -1.22 -3.22 -23.14
N VAL A 27 -1.93 -4.10 -22.42
CA VAL A 27 -3.39 -4.19 -22.49
C VAL A 27 -3.95 -3.36 -21.34
N ILE A 28 -4.67 -2.30 -21.66
CA ILE A 28 -5.37 -1.47 -20.68
C ILE A 28 -6.78 -2.02 -20.54
N LYS A 29 -7.14 -2.44 -19.32
CA LYS A 29 -8.49 -2.86 -18.96
C LYS A 29 -9.03 -1.93 -17.89
N ARG A 30 -10.19 -1.35 -18.10
CA ARG A 30 -10.95 -0.63 -17.07
C ARG A 30 -11.78 -1.64 -16.29
N LEU A 31 -11.80 -1.50 -14.97
CA LEU A 31 -12.62 -2.28 -14.05
C LEU A 31 -13.45 -1.31 -13.21
N GLY A 32 -14.71 -1.63 -12.95
CA GLY A 32 -15.63 -0.78 -12.22
C GLY A 32 -16.73 -1.57 -11.52
N VAL A 33 -17.76 -0.85 -11.07
CA VAL A 33 -18.94 -1.46 -10.43
C VAL A 33 -19.68 -2.40 -11.36
N GLU A 34 -19.63 -2.16 -12.66
CA GLU A 34 -20.16 -3.02 -13.72
C GLU A 34 -19.47 -4.37 -13.79
N ASP A 35 -18.23 -4.46 -13.32
CA ASP A 35 -17.45 -5.72 -13.22
C ASP A 35 -17.56 -6.35 -11.82
N GLY A 36 -18.32 -5.75 -10.91
CA GLY A 36 -18.56 -6.26 -9.56
C GLY A 36 -17.74 -5.61 -8.44
N MET A 37 -17.13 -4.42 -8.67
CA MET A 37 -16.45 -3.66 -7.65
C MET A 37 -17.43 -2.89 -6.76
N SER A 38 -17.08 -2.63 -5.49
CA SER A 38 -17.97 -1.96 -4.52
C SER A 38 -18.21 -0.48 -4.82
N SER A 39 -17.25 0.21 -5.44
CA SER A 39 -17.34 1.61 -5.88
C SER A 39 -16.34 1.90 -6.99
N ASN A 40 -16.64 2.87 -7.85
CA ASN A 40 -15.69 3.43 -8.82
C ASN A 40 -14.71 4.44 -8.19
N TYR A 41 -14.94 4.85 -6.93
CA TYR A 41 -14.04 5.75 -6.21
C TYR A 41 -12.96 4.94 -5.49
N VAL A 42 -11.87 4.69 -6.19
CA VAL A 42 -10.70 3.96 -5.68
C VAL A 42 -9.76 4.92 -5.00
N VAL A 43 -9.35 4.61 -3.76
CA VAL A 43 -8.44 5.44 -2.96
C VAL A 43 -7.05 4.83 -2.85
N SER A 44 -6.95 3.50 -2.83
CA SER A 44 -5.66 2.80 -2.68
C SER A 44 -5.71 1.42 -3.32
N VAL A 45 -4.58 0.98 -3.88
CA VAL A 45 -4.44 -0.35 -4.49
C VAL A 45 -3.10 -0.95 -4.09
N THR A 46 -3.10 -2.22 -3.76
CA THR A 46 -1.88 -3.01 -3.52
C THR A 46 -2.02 -4.40 -4.11
N GLN A 47 -0.90 -5.03 -4.48
CA GLN A 47 -0.87 -6.43 -4.88
C GLN A 47 -0.17 -7.25 -3.81
N ASP A 48 -0.75 -8.39 -3.45
CA ASP A 48 -0.15 -9.30 -2.50
C ASP A 48 0.76 -10.35 -3.16
N LYS A 49 1.42 -11.16 -2.33
CA LYS A 49 2.33 -12.22 -2.78
C LYS A 49 1.63 -13.37 -3.54
N LYS A 50 0.31 -13.49 -3.40
CA LYS A 50 -0.52 -14.48 -4.12
C LYS A 50 -1.00 -13.96 -5.47
N GLY A 51 -0.73 -12.68 -5.78
CA GLY A 51 -1.12 -12.02 -7.02
C GLY A 51 -2.50 -11.38 -6.99
N TYR A 52 -3.23 -11.42 -5.86
CA TYR A 52 -4.50 -10.71 -5.72
C TYR A 52 -4.28 -9.21 -5.68
N LEU A 53 -5.14 -8.46 -6.36
CA LEU A 53 -5.23 -7.01 -6.18
C LEU A 53 -6.21 -6.70 -5.05
N TRP A 54 -5.74 -5.94 -4.08
CA TRP A 54 -6.56 -5.40 -3.00
C TRP A 54 -6.83 -3.93 -3.28
N ILE A 55 -8.10 -3.56 -3.32
CA ILE A 55 -8.55 -2.25 -3.76
C ILE A 55 -9.43 -1.66 -2.67
N ALA A 56 -8.94 -0.59 -2.05
CA ALA A 56 -9.69 0.19 -1.08
C ALA A 56 -10.56 1.22 -1.79
N THR A 57 -11.81 1.32 -1.38
CA THR A 57 -12.79 2.29 -1.90
C THR A 57 -13.52 2.99 -0.75
N GLU A 58 -14.33 3.97 -1.07
CA GLU A 58 -15.25 4.61 -0.11
C GLU A 58 -16.39 3.69 0.37
N SER A 59 -16.62 2.57 -0.31
CA SER A 59 -17.76 1.65 -0.07
C SER A 59 -17.33 0.24 0.33
N GLY A 60 -16.06 0.03 0.68
CA GLY A 60 -15.52 -1.24 1.15
C GLY A 60 -14.20 -1.63 0.50
N LEU A 61 -13.74 -2.82 0.88
CA LEU A 61 -12.52 -3.44 0.38
C LEU A 61 -12.87 -4.48 -0.68
N ASN A 62 -12.12 -4.46 -1.78
CA ASN A 62 -12.28 -5.43 -2.87
C ASN A 62 -11.01 -6.25 -3.02
N ARG A 63 -11.14 -7.57 -3.14
CA ARG A 63 -10.07 -8.49 -3.56
C ARG A 63 -10.38 -9.02 -4.95
N PHE A 64 -9.50 -8.75 -5.90
CA PHE A 64 -9.63 -9.18 -7.29
C PHE A 64 -8.62 -10.29 -7.60
N ASP A 65 -9.11 -11.41 -8.15
CA ASP A 65 -8.30 -12.59 -8.50
C ASP A 65 -7.89 -12.64 -9.98
N GLY A 66 -8.15 -11.56 -10.73
CA GLY A 66 -7.96 -11.50 -12.19
C GLY A 66 -9.23 -11.80 -12.98
N ARG A 67 -10.30 -12.29 -12.32
CA ARG A 67 -11.59 -12.67 -12.95
C ARG A 67 -12.78 -12.05 -12.25
N GLN A 68 -12.83 -12.14 -10.91
CA GLN A 68 -13.97 -11.70 -10.11
C GLN A 68 -13.53 -10.93 -8.87
N PHE A 69 -14.45 -10.13 -8.33
CA PHE A 69 -14.27 -9.39 -7.09
C PHE A 69 -14.92 -10.12 -5.92
N ASN A 70 -14.19 -10.21 -4.79
CA ASN A 70 -14.75 -10.49 -3.48
C ASN A 70 -14.82 -9.17 -2.72
N ILE A 71 -16.02 -8.78 -2.28
CA ILE A 71 -16.27 -7.51 -1.60
C ILE A 71 -16.39 -7.76 -0.10
N TYR A 72 -15.61 -7.00 0.68
CA TYR A 72 -15.65 -6.98 2.14
C TYR A 72 -16.18 -5.63 2.61
N THR A 73 -17.22 -5.68 3.44
CA THR A 73 -17.87 -4.51 4.05
C THR A 73 -18.03 -4.74 5.54
N LYS A 74 -18.36 -3.69 6.29
CA LYS A 74 -18.70 -3.78 7.71
C LYS A 74 -19.83 -4.79 7.99
N ASN A 75 -20.74 -4.97 7.04
CA ASN A 75 -21.92 -5.82 7.23
C ASN A 75 -21.67 -7.31 6.95
N ASN A 76 -20.67 -7.65 6.13
CA ASN A 76 -20.40 -9.04 5.72
C ASN A 76 -19.03 -9.56 6.13
N SER A 77 -18.23 -8.76 6.80
CA SER A 77 -16.87 -9.12 7.23
C SER A 77 -16.54 -8.46 8.58
N GLY A 78 -15.33 -8.68 9.10
CA GLY A 78 -14.83 -8.01 10.30
C GLY A 78 -14.30 -6.59 10.07
N LEU A 79 -14.57 -5.98 8.91
CA LEU A 79 -14.17 -4.62 8.58
C LEU A 79 -14.83 -3.63 9.53
N SER A 80 -14.07 -2.71 10.11
CA SER A 80 -14.58 -1.76 11.11
C SER A 80 -15.45 -0.65 10.50
N GLY A 81 -15.16 -0.26 9.24
CA GLY A 81 -15.88 0.74 8.47
C GLY A 81 -15.74 0.54 6.98
N ASN A 82 -16.62 1.12 6.18
CA ASN A 82 -16.59 0.98 4.71
C ASN A 82 -15.75 2.06 4.03
N GLU A 83 -15.63 3.24 4.63
CA GLU A 83 -14.84 4.35 4.09
C GLU A 83 -13.35 4.07 4.34
N LEU A 84 -12.64 3.60 3.31
CA LEU A 84 -11.23 3.24 3.39
C LEU A 84 -10.38 4.36 2.83
N ASN A 85 -9.17 4.53 3.39
CA ASN A 85 -8.16 5.47 2.88
C ASN A 85 -6.95 4.74 2.29
N VAL A 86 -6.57 3.59 2.86
CA VAL A 86 -5.35 2.90 2.46
C VAL A 86 -5.46 1.40 2.63
N VAL A 87 -4.81 0.67 1.73
CA VAL A 87 -4.59 -0.78 1.83
C VAL A 87 -3.13 -1.10 1.53
N LEU A 88 -2.52 -1.97 2.35
CA LEU A 88 -1.12 -2.36 2.22
C LEU A 88 -0.97 -3.87 2.38
N ALA A 89 -0.53 -4.55 1.31
CA ALA A 89 -0.10 -5.94 1.40
C ALA A 89 1.22 -6.04 2.17
N ASP A 90 1.22 -6.82 3.24
CA ASP A 90 2.38 -6.91 4.11
C ASP A 90 3.49 -7.75 3.47
N PRO A 91 4.72 -7.22 3.31
CA PRO A 91 5.84 -7.99 2.76
C PRO A 91 6.43 -9.01 3.74
N TYR A 92 6.13 -8.93 5.04
CA TYR A 92 6.73 -9.77 6.09
C TYR A 92 5.73 -10.73 6.74
N GLU A 93 4.48 -10.34 6.88
CA GLU A 93 3.42 -11.16 7.47
C GLU A 93 2.40 -11.60 6.38
N ASN A 94 1.71 -12.70 6.63
CA ASN A 94 0.60 -13.15 5.75
C ASN A 94 -0.66 -12.31 6.00
N LYS A 95 -0.55 -10.98 5.84
CA LYS A 95 -1.62 -10.02 6.13
C LYS A 95 -1.75 -8.97 5.06
N VAL A 96 -2.93 -8.37 5.01
CA VAL A 96 -3.18 -7.12 4.29
C VAL A 96 -3.74 -6.12 5.29
N TRP A 97 -3.03 -5.02 5.49
CA TRP A 97 -3.43 -3.95 6.39
C TRP A 97 -4.42 -3.01 5.71
N ILE A 98 -5.40 -2.52 6.47
CA ILE A 98 -6.51 -1.73 5.96
C ILE A 98 -6.70 -0.54 6.90
N GLY A 99 -6.43 0.67 6.43
CA GLY A 99 -6.69 1.92 7.13
C GLY A 99 -8.03 2.50 6.72
N THR A 100 -8.86 2.81 7.72
CA THR A 100 -10.17 3.41 7.51
C THR A 100 -10.14 4.91 7.80
N GLN A 101 -11.10 5.64 7.27
CA GLN A 101 -11.21 7.08 7.48
C GLN A 101 -11.50 7.46 8.94
N ARG A 102 -12.25 6.64 9.69
CA ARG A 102 -12.68 6.98 11.07
C ARG A 102 -12.80 5.79 12.02
N ASP A 103 -12.67 4.59 11.51
CA ASP A 103 -12.97 3.37 12.26
C ASP A 103 -11.72 2.56 12.63
N GLY A 104 -10.52 3.12 12.42
CA GLY A 104 -9.23 2.57 12.84
C GLY A 104 -8.59 1.60 11.87
N LEU A 105 -7.67 0.79 12.39
CA LEU A 105 -6.85 -0.15 11.64
C LEU A 105 -7.45 -1.55 11.70
N CYS A 106 -7.57 -2.17 10.52
CA CYS A 106 -7.91 -3.57 10.36
C CYS A 106 -6.80 -4.31 9.61
N TYR A 107 -6.84 -5.62 9.64
CA TYR A 107 -6.03 -6.46 8.77
C TYR A 107 -6.81 -7.69 8.32
N PHE A 108 -6.63 -8.08 7.06
CA PHE A 108 -7.01 -9.40 6.57
C PHE A 108 -5.88 -10.38 6.89
N ASP A 109 -6.23 -11.52 7.46
CA ASP A 109 -5.29 -12.61 7.79
C ASP A 109 -5.51 -13.78 6.82
N TYR A 110 -4.45 -14.20 6.14
CA TYR A 110 -4.51 -15.31 5.17
C TYR A 110 -4.62 -16.70 5.79
N GLU A 111 -4.29 -16.84 7.07
CA GLU A 111 -4.38 -18.12 7.77
C GLU A 111 -5.82 -18.43 8.18
N THR A 112 -6.55 -17.40 8.60
CA THR A 112 -7.94 -17.52 9.02
C THR A 112 -8.93 -17.10 7.95
N GLU A 113 -8.45 -16.44 6.90
CA GLU A 113 -9.24 -15.78 5.83
C GLU A 113 -10.29 -14.79 6.37
N THR A 114 -9.98 -14.15 7.48
CA THR A 114 -10.87 -13.18 8.16
C THR A 114 -10.25 -11.80 8.25
N ILE A 115 -11.11 -10.78 8.38
CA ILE A 115 -10.68 -9.44 8.73
C ILE A 115 -10.86 -9.25 10.23
N SER A 116 -9.80 -8.76 10.89
CA SER A 116 -9.80 -8.43 12.30
C SER A 116 -9.44 -6.97 12.51
N ARG A 117 -10.07 -6.34 13.50
CA ARG A 117 -9.74 -4.99 13.93
C ARG A 117 -8.59 -5.03 14.94
N ILE A 118 -7.67 -4.08 14.86
CA ILE A 118 -6.72 -3.82 15.96
C ILE A 118 -7.51 -3.13 17.08
N PRO A 119 -7.61 -3.74 18.27
CA PRO A 119 -8.33 -3.13 19.37
C PRO A 119 -7.64 -1.85 19.87
N ALA A 120 -8.44 -0.82 20.12
CA ALA A 120 -7.95 0.44 20.68
C ALA A 120 -7.66 0.36 22.20
N THR A 121 -7.65 -0.84 22.79
CA THR A 121 -7.50 -1.06 24.24
C THR A 121 -6.08 -1.45 24.61
N GLY A 122 -5.45 -0.69 25.52
CA GLY A 122 -4.20 -1.04 26.20
C GLY A 122 -2.94 -0.37 25.69
N ASN A 123 -2.75 -0.20 24.40
CA ASN A 123 -1.69 0.58 23.78
C ASN A 123 -2.29 1.30 22.58
N TYR A 124 -2.60 2.55 22.76
CA TYR A 124 -3.50 3.29 21.87
C TYR A 124 -2.76 3.86 20.65
N MET A 125 -3.33 3.68 19.46
CA MET A 125 -3.03 4.53 18.33
C MET A 125 -3.47 5.97 18.61
N LEU A 126 -2.78 6.93 18.00
CA LEU A 126 -3.07 8.36 18.13
C LEU A 126 -4.50 8.70 17.69
N SER A 127 -5.00 8.02 16.66
CA SER A 127 -6.32 8.25 16.09
C SER A 127 -6.84 7.03 15.33
N ASN A 128 -8.16 6.99 15.15
CA ASN A 128 -8.82 6.06 14.24
C ASN A 128 -8.89 6.56 12.78
N ASP A 129 -8.48 7.80 12.52
CA ASP A 129 -8.46 8.40 11.18
C ASP A 129 -7.09 8.14 10.55
N ILE A 130 -7.00 7.05 9.77
CA ILE A 130 -5.77 6.58 9.17
C ILE A 130 -5.71 7.05 7.72
N THR A 131 -4.66 7.76 7.36
CA THR A 131 -4.48 8.30 6.01
C THR A 131 -3.48 7.50 5.18
N ASP A 132 -2.45 6.91 5.82
CA ASP A 132 -1.44 6.15 5.11
C ASP A 132 -0.83 5.04 5.97
N LEU A 133 -0.30 4.02 5.29
CA LEU A 133 0.42 2.89 5.86
C LEU A 133 1.69 2.65 5.07
N SER A 134 2.82 2.59 5.73
CA SER A 134 4.09 2.25 5.08
C SER A 134 4.93 1.32 5.94
N VAL A 135 5.74 0.49 5.28
CA VAL A 135 6.62 -0.46 5.95
C VAL A 135 7.90 0.27 6.37
N ALA A 136 8.30 0.09 7.62
CA ALA A 136 9.54 0.60 8.17
C ALA A 136 10.76 -0.25 7.74
N ALA A 137 11.96 0.33 7.75
CA ALA A 137 13.19 -0.33 7.36
C ALA A 137 13.53 -1.56 8.24
N ASP A 138 13.13 -1.53 9.50
CA ASP A 138 13.29 -2.63 10.46
C ASP A 138 12.15 -3.66 10.43
N SER A 139 11.32 -3.60 9.39
CA SER A 139 10.09 -4.39 9.20
C SER A 139 8.88 -3.97 10.03
N GLY A 140 8.95 -2.93 10.85
CA GLY A 140 7.79 -2.34 11.53
C GLY A 140 6.77 -1.77 10.55
N LEU A 141 5.73 -1.14 11.07
CA LEU A 141 4.71 -0.48 10.26
C LEU A 141 4.54 0.96 10.75
N TRP A 142 4.65 1.92 9.83
CA TRP A 142 4.29 3.30 10.05
C TRP A 142 2.82 3.51 9.71
N ILE A 143 2.08 4.16 10.61
CA ILE A 143 0.65 4.44 10.49
C ILE A 143 0.46 5.95 10.61
N THR A 144 0.04 6.60 9.52
CA THR A 144 -0.17 8.04 9.48
C THR A 144 -1.61 8.39 9.82
N HIS A 145 -1.76 9.40 10.67
CA HIS A 145 -3.07 9.91 11.12
C HIS A 145 -3.28 11.34 10.67
N TYR A 146 -4.50 11.67 10.26
CA TYR A 146 -4.83 12.95 9.62
C TYR A 146 -4.39 14.17 10.43
N HIS A 147 -4.70 14.23 11.73
CA HIS A 147 -4.41 15.40 12.57
C HIS A 147 -3.38 15.16 13.66
N PHE A 148 -2.94 13.93 13.89
CA PHE A 148 -2.35 13.56 15.16
C PHE A 148 -0.90 13.13 15.09
N GLY A 149 -0.32 12.99 13.92
CA GLY A 149 1.05 12.49 13.74
C GLY A 149 1.12 11.11 13.14
N VAL A 150 2.05 10.30 13.61
CA VAL A 150 2.27 8.94 13.14
C VAL A 150 2.47 7.98 14.31
N ASP A 151 2.01 6.76 14.18
CA ASP A 151 2.36 5.66 15.07
C ASP A 151 3.36 4.72 14.39
N TYR A 152 4.29 4.22 15.16
CA TYR A 152 5.13 3.10 14.78
C TYR A 152 4.62 1.83 15.46
N TYR A 153 4.30 0.81 14.69
CA TYR A 153 3.89 -0.51 15.19
C TYR A 153 5.05 -1.49 15.11
N ASP A 154 5.50 -1.94 16.29
CA ASP A 154 6.51 -3.01 16.40
C ASP A 154 5.82 -4.38 16.30
N ARG A 155 6.17 -5.14 15.27
CA ARG A 155 5.58 -6.47 15.02
C ARG A 155 5.94 -7.50 16.07
N LYS A 156 7.09 -7.36 16.74
CA LYS A 156 7.58 -8.33 17.75
C LYS A 156 6.85 -8.15 19.06
N THR A 157 6.77 -6.92 19.53
CA THR A 157 6.13 -6.59 20.81
C THR A 157 4.63 -6.37 20.69
N LYS A 158 4.13 -6.14 19.45
CA LYS A 158 2.73 -5.76 19.16
C LYS A 158 2.33 -4.42 19.78
N LEU A 159 3.30 -3.55 20.04
CA LEU A 159 3.09 -2.25 20.66
C LEU A 159 3.14 -1.12 19.63
N PHE A 160 2.39 -0.05 19.90
CA PHE A 160 2.43 1.20 19.16
C PHE A 160 3.28 2.22 19.93
N THR A 161 4.13 2.93 19.21
CA THR A 161 4.89 4.08 19.71
C THR A 161 4.41 5.33 18.99
N PRO A 162 3.74 6.27 19.70
CA PRO A 162 3.18 7.47 19.08
C PRO A 162 4.24 8.57 18.90
N TYR A 163 4.23 9.20 17.73
CA TYR A 163 4.99 10.38 17.38
C TYR A 163 4.02 11.49 16.98
N SER A 164 3.98 12.56 17.77
CA SER A 164 3.08 13.70 17.59
C SER A 164 3.75 15.01 17.96
N SER A 165 3.09 16.13 17.76
CA SER A 165 3.59 17.44 18.19
C SER A 165 3.90 17.56 19.69
N LYS A 166 3.40 16.63 20.50
CA LYS A 166 3.70 16.58 21.94
C LYS A 166 5.10 16.08 22.25
N ASN A 167 5.67 15.24 21.40
CA ASN A 167 6.98 14.60 21.62
C ASN A 167 7.96 14.77 20.46
N VAL A 168 7.52 15.30 19.30
CA VAL A 168 8.36 15.56 18.14
C VAL A 168 8.17 17.01 17.71
N LYS A 169 9.22 17.83 17.85
CA LYS A 169 9.19 19.24 17.46
C LYS A 169 9.03 19.37 15.94
N GLY A 170 8.08 20.19 15.51
CA GLY A 170 7.81 20.43 14.08
C GLY A 170 6.87 19.44 13.43
N LEU A 171 6.41 18.42 14.15
CA LEU A 171 5.38 17.51 13.68
C LEU A 171 4.00 18.11 13.99
N GLU A 172 3.59 19.06 13.16
CA GLU A 172 2.32 19.78 13.31
C GLU A 172 1.49 19.67 12.03
N GLY A 173 0.18 19.80 12.19
CA GLY A 173 -0.77 19.88 11.07
C GLY A 173 -1.36 18.56 10.61
N ASN A 174 -1.93 18.61 9.41
CA ASN A 174 -2.65 17.51 8.80
C ASN A 174 -1.68 16.61 8.04
N ASN A 175 -1.33 15.46 8.60
CA ASN A 175 -0.45 14.50 7.96
C ASN A 175 -1.28 13.65 6.97
N TRP A 176 -0.71 13.37 5.80
CA TRP A 176 -1.41 12.60 4.78
C TRP A 176 -0.67 11.33 4.39
N VAL A 177 0.63 11.43 4.22
CA VAL A 177 1.49 10.29 3.84
C VAL A 177 2.74 10.27 4.70
N SER A 178 3.30 9.08 4.90
CA SER A 178 4.64 8.92 5.48
C SER A 178 5.46 7.89 4.72
N LYS A 179 6.77 8.15 4.61
CA LYS A 179 7.71 7.22 3.98
C LYS A 179 9.06 7.28 4.65
N GLU A 180 9.57 6.13 5.04
CA GLU A 180 10.94 5.98 5.51
C GLU A 180 11.90 5.75 4.33
N ASP A 181 13.06 6.37 4.37
CA ASP A 181 14.16 6.14 3.42
C ASP A 181 15.05 4.97 3.89
N GLY A 182 16.03 4.58 3.04
CA GLY A 182 16.97 3.52 3.37
C GLY A 182 17.97 3.87 4.50
N ASN A 183 17.95 5.11 5.03
CA ASN A 183 18.85 5.60 6.08
C ASN A 183 18.14 5.75 7.44
N GLY A 184 16.86 5.38 7.52
CA GLY A 184 16.07 5.49 8.74
C GLY A 184 15.46 6.88 8.99
N ASN A 185 15.39 7.76 7.97
CA ASN A 185 14.69 9.02 8.08
C ASN A 185 13.24 8.85 7.66
N LEU A 186 12.30 9.28 8.50
CA LEU A 186 10.87 9.29 8.18
C LEU A 186 10.46 10.66 7.63
N TYR A 187 9.99 10.67 6.40
CA TYR A 187 9.42 11.83 5.74
C TYR A 187 7.91 11.81 5.89
N ILE A 188 7.32 12.91 6.34
CA ILE A 188 5.89 13.06 6.54
C ILE A 188 5.40 14.21 5.67
N GLY A 189 4.46 13.90 4.76
CA GLY A 189 3.84 14.86 3.87
C GLY A 189 2.53 15.39 4.46
N PRO A 190 2.39 16.72 4.66
CA PRO A 190 1.14 17.28 5.14
C PRO A 190 0.08 17.33 4.02
N TYR A 191 -1.18 17.24 4.39
CA TYR A 191 -2.29 17.62 3.53
C TYR A 191 -2.40 19.15 3.52
N SER A 192 -1.71 19.80 2.60
CA SER A 192 -1.78 21.26 2.44
C SER A 192 -1.66 21.59 0.96
N GLN A 193 -2.55 22.45 0.47
CA GLN A 193 -2.45 23.03 -0.87
C GLN A 193 -1.28 24.05 -0.99
N ARG A 194 -0.49 24.23 0.05
CA ARG A 194 0.64 25.16 0.09
C ARG A 194 1.84 24.50 0.74
N SER A 195 2.66 23.87 -0.03
CA SER A 195 4.11 23.87 0.07
C SER A 195 4.73 22.67 -0.65
N CYS A 196 4.98 22.82 -1.93
CA CYS A 196 6.25 22.35 -2.42
C CYS A 196 7.27 23.33 -1.84
N ILE A 197 7.92 22.99 -0.74
CA ILE A 197 9.09 23.71 -0.27
C ILE A 197 10.25 23.24 -1.14
N PRO A 198 10.98 24.17 -1.80
CA PRO A 198 12.14 23.84 -2.61
C PRO A 198 13.29 23.32 -1.77
#